data_df15abef55d9e4651f56179963746fb0
#
_entry.id   df15abef55d9e4651f56179963746fb0
#
_cell.length_a   1.000
_cell.length_b   1.000
_cell.length_c   1.000
_cell.angle_alpha   90.00
_cell.angle_beta   90.00
_cell.angle_gamma   90.00
#
_symmetry.space_group_name_H-M   'P 1'
#
loop_
_entity.id
_entity.type
_entity.pdbx_description
1 polymer ?
#
loop_
_entity_poly.entity_id
_entity_poly.type
_entity_poly.pdbx_seq_one_letter_code
_entity_poly.pdbx_strand_id
1 'polypeptide(L)'
;PHDSRIVAKNEFRLGERAMKTAIQLIDDLVLEYNRRPIEMECVSRLPTLVLVTAVSSNHFNELLEHITPGDKIRPHKKIVVYDLGLNQQEIDQLTKMSYVDYRKFKFSRFPEHVKNLRTYAFKPLIIVETLAQFGAVMWMDSSVILKQHSKYAHLLEWMIKRKSAFLYYVSPSRHSIVFATHERMLDYLPMRGAKESNAKMQQATGMILFNTEHVLKHVMKWVVFCSLLEDCITPKGSQLECNFHLPDDVFGGCHRYDQSLFAVLVSNAYKDEMRRYCL
;
A
#
# COMPACT_ATOMS: atom_id res chain seq x y z
N PRO A 1 32.82 -15.67 -14.71
CA PRO A 1 31.75 -15.58 -15.74
C PRO A 1 30.65 -16.64 -15.54
N HIS A 2 30.96 -17.80 -14.93
CA HIS A 2 29.95 -18.86 -14.70
C HIS A 2 28.99 -18.52 -13.54
N ASP A 3 29.48 -17.80 -12.56
CA ASP A 3 28.70 -17.44 -11.34
C ASP A 3 27.60 -16.42 -11.65
N SER A 4 27.90 -15.39 -12.47
CA SER A 4 26.93 -14.35 -12.81
C SER A 4 25.73 -14.86 -13.62
N ARG A 5 25.92 -15.85 -14.50
CA ARG A 5 24.81 -16.45 -15.27
C ARG A 5 23.92 -17.34 -14.42
N ILE A 6 24.47 -18.02 -13.41
CA ILE A 6 23.70 -18.85 -12.48
C ILE A 6 22.88 -17.97 -11.54
N VAL A 7 23.44 -16.86 -11.04
CA VAL A 7 22.74 -15.87 -10.22
C VAL A 7 21.58 -15.27 -11.00
N ALA A 8 21.81 -14.72 -12.20
CA ALA A 8 20.76 -14.15 -13.04
C ALA A 8 19.62 -15.14 -13.36
N LYS A 9 19.97 -16.42 -13.62
CA LYS A 9 18.97 -17.47 -13.88
C LYS A 9 18.14 -17.82 -12.64
N ASN A 10 18.75 -17.77 -11.46
CA ASN A 10 18.03 -18.01 -10.19
C ASN A 10 17.12 -16.81 -9.85
N GLU A 11 17.58 -15.59 -10.03
CA GLU A 11 16.78 -14.36 -9.84
C GLU A 11 15.56 -14.34 -10.78
N PHE A 12 15.75 -14.68 -12.06
CA PHE A 12 14.63 -14.79 -13.00
C PHE A 12 13.59 -15.83 -12.56
N ARG A 13 14.01 -17.01 -12.10
CA ARG A 13 13.10 -18.04 -11.58
C ARG A 13 12.36 -17.60 -10.32
N LEU A 14 13.01 -16.87 -9.42
CA LEU A 14 12.37 -16.31 -8.24
C LEU A 14 11.31 -15.28 -8.61
N GLY A 15 11.62 -14.41 -9.58
CA GLY A 15 10.69 -13.45 -10.13
C GLY A 15 9.46 -14.11 -10.79
N GLU A 16 9.65 -15.14 -11.60
CA GLU A 16 8.54 -15.90 -12.19
C GLU A 16 7.66 -16.56 -11.12
N ARG A 17 8.27 -17.14 -10.09
CA ARG A 17 7.57 -17.78 -8.99
C ARG A 17 6.75 -16.77 -8.20
N ALA A 18 7.33 -15.63 -7.85
CA ALA A 18 6.66 -14.56 -7.15
C ALA A 18 5.48 -14.01 -7.97
N MET A 19 5.63 -13.86 -9.28
CA MET A 19 4.55 -13.41 -10.18
C MET A 19 3.40 -14.42 -10.23
N LYS A 20 3.69 -15.71 -10.36
CA LYS A 20 2.67 -16.78 -10.34
C LYS A 20 1.92 -16.78 -9.01
N THR A 21 2.64 -16.65 -7.90
CA THR A 21 2.04 -16.58 -6.57
C THR A 21 1.17 -15.32 -6.40
N ALA A 22 1.61 -14.18 -6.93
CA ALA A 22 0.82 -12.94 -6.88
C ALA A 22 -0.49 -13.04 -7.68
N ILE A 23 -0.42 -13.61 -8.88
CA ILE A 23 -1.61 -13.85 -9.71
C ILE A 23 -2.56 -14.80 -8.99
N GLN A 24 -2.06 -15.94 -8.52
CA GLN A 24 -2.88 -16.94 -7.82
C GLN A 24 -3.53 -16.34 -6.56
N LEU A 25 -2.81 -15.55 -5.76
CA LEU A 25 -3.37 -14.88 -4.59
C LEU A 25 -4.53 -13.97 -4.97
N ILE A 26 -4.40 -13.18 -6.03
CA ILE A 26 -5.45 -12.27 -6.48
C ILE A 26 -6.66 -13.07 -7.00
N ASP A 27 -6.43 -14.10 -7.80
CA ASP A 27 -7.49 -14.95 -8.35
C ASP A 27 -8.26 -15.68 -7.24
N ASP A 28 -7.55 -16.22 -6.24
CA ASP A 28 -8.15 -16.85 -5.07
C ASP A 28 -9.01 -15.87 -4.27
N LEU A 29 -8.55 -14.63 -4.06
CA LEU A 29 -9.31 -13.59 -3.38
C LEU A 29 -10.55 -13.15 -4.19
N VAL A 30 -10.42 -13.03 -5.51
CA VAL A 30 -11.56 -12.71 -6.38
C VAL A 30 -12.61 -13.83 -6.31
N LEU A 31 -12.18 -15.09 -6.31
CA LEU A 31 -13.05 -16.25 -6.20
C LEU A 31 -13.72 -16.33 -4.80
N GLU A 32 -12.94 -16.12 -3.73
CA GLU A 32 -13.42 -16.19 -2.34
C GLU A 32 -14.52 -15.16 -2.06
N TYR A 33 -14.31 -13.91 -2.47
CA TYR A 33 -15.24 -12.82 -2.17
C TYR A 33 -16.28 -12.59 -3.30
N ASN A 34 -16.12 -13.23 -4.45
CA ASN A 34 -17.01 -13.12 -5.62
C ASN A 34 -17.42 -11.68 -5.95
N ARG A 35 -16.48 -10.75 -5.79
CA ARG A 35 -16.73 -9.32 -6.02
C ARG A 35 -16.20 -8.90 -7.38
N ARG A 36 -17.11 -8.43 -8.23
CA ARG A 36 -16.72 -7.84 -9.52
C ARG A 36 -16.01 -6.50 -9.33
N PRO A 37 -15.03 -6.16 -10.19
CA PRO A 37 -14.44 -4.83 -10.22
C PRO A 37 -15.49 -3.73 -10.40
N ILE A 38 -15.22 -2.58 -9.79
CA ILE A 38 -16.06 -1.38 -9.89
C ILE A 38 -15.73 -0.66 -11.20
N GLU A 39 -16.74 -0.28 -11.95
CA GLU A 39 -16.61 0.59 -13.12
C GLU A 39 -16.82 2.04 -12.68
N MET A 40 -15.78 2.85 -12.71
CA MET A 40 -15.82 4.24 -12.22
C MET A 40 -16.81 5.12 -12.99
N GLU A 41 -17.07 4.80 -14.25
CA GLU A 41 -18.06 5.48 -15.09
C GLU A 41 -19.51 5.21 -14.66
N CYS A 42 -19.74 4.05 -14.04
CA CYS A 42 -21.07 3.58 -13.63
C CYS A 42 -21.36 3.85 -12.14
N VAL A 43 -20.47 4.52 -11.41
CA VAL A 43 -20.69 4.80 -9.99
C VAL A 43 -21.73 5.89 -9.81
N SER A 44 -23.00 5.46 -9.67
CA SER A 44 -24.13 6.33 -9.33
C SER A 44 -24.24 6.58 -7.81
N ARG A 45 -23.59 5.75 -7.00
CA ARG A 45 -23.52 5.86 -5.54
C ARG A 45 -22.09 5.62 -5.07
N LEU A 46 -21.68 6.40 -4.06
CA LEU A 46 -20.39 6.22 -3.41
C LEU A 46 -20.29 4.79 -2.83
N PRO A 47 -19.22 4.03 -3.15
CA PRO A 47 -19.01 2.73 -2.53
C PRO A 47 -18.83 2.90 -1.02
N THR A 48 -19.20 1.87 -0.26
CA THR A 48 -18.93 1.84 1.17
C THR A 48 -17.42 1.76 1.40
N LEU A 49 -16.83 2.86 1.84
CA LEU A 49 -15.42 2.94 2.17
C LEU A 49 -15.17 2.26 3.52
N VAL A 50 -14.25 1.31 3.56
CA VAL A 50 -13.83 0.62 4.78
C VAL A 50 -12.47 1.12 5.20
N LEU A 51 -12.35 1.54 6.45
CA LEU A 51 -11.07 1.93 7.04
C LEU A 51 -10.28 0.67 7.41
N VAL A 52 -9.03 0.59 6.97
CA VAL A 52 -8.13 -0.53 7.21
C VAL A 52 -6.80 -0.01 7.76
N THR A 53 -6.33 -0.62 8.82
CA THR A 53 -5.03 -0.35 9.42
C THR A 53 -4.36 -1.65 9.88
N ALA A 54 -3.08 -1.58 10.21
CA ALA A 54 -2.34 -2.67 10.83
C ALA A 54 -1.44 -2.14 11.93
N VAL A 55 -1.25 -2.91 12.98
CA VAL A 55 -0.54 -2.47 14.17
C VAL A 55 0.22 -3.62 14.82
N SER A 56 1.38 -3.30 15.41
CA SER A 56 2.15 -4.13 16.33
C SER A 56 2.25 -3.42 17.68
N SER A 57 2.64 -4.12 18.75
CA SER A 57 2.61 -3.57 20.13
C SER A 57 3.34 -2.23 20.30
N ASN A 58 4.42 -2.00 19.55
CA ASN A 58 5.19 -0.74 19.62
C ASN A 58 4.41 0.52 19.14
N HIS A 59 3.34 0.33 18.35
CA HIS A 59 2.49 1.41 17.82
C HIS A 59 1.04 1.32 18.33
N PHE A 60 0.78 0.46 19.31
CA PHE A 60 -0.58 0.21 19.79
C PHE A 60 -1.23 1.44 20.42
N ASN A 61 -0.48 2.18 21.24
CA ASN A 61 -0.99 3.40 21.86
C ASN A 61 -1.33 4.49 20.84
N GLU A 62 -0.50 4.65 19.80
CA GLU A 62 -0.80 5.55 18.68
C GLU A 62 -2.12 5.17 18.00
N LEU A 63 -2.32 3.88 17.72
CA LEU A 63 -3.59 3.41 17.16
C LEU A 63 -4.77 3.77 18.06
N LEU A 64 -4.68 3.51 19.37
CA LEU A 64 -5.76 3.79 20.31
C LEU A 64 -6.17 5.25 20.32
N GLU A 65 -5.20 6.18 20.29
CA GLU A 65 -5.48 7.63 20.23
C GLU A 65 -6.30 8.01 18.98
N HIS A 66 -6.19 7.22 17.91
CA HIS A 66 -6.85 7.50 16.63
C HIS A 66 -8.20 6.82 16.47
N ILE A 67 -8.36 5.62 17.03
CA ILE A 67 -9.60 4.86 16.88
C ILE A 67 -10.54 4.99 18.08
N THR A 68 -10.04 5.45 19.25
CA THR A 68 -10.90 5.65 20.41
C THR A 68 -11.84 6.83 20.16
N PRO A 69 -13.16 6.70 20.43
CA PRO A 69 -14.12 7.76 20.19
C PRO A 69 -13.88 8.95 21.14
N GLY A 70 -13.10 9.92 20.71
CA GLY A 70 -13.27 11.30 21.13
C GLY A 70 -14.26 11.95 20.15
N ASP A 71 -14.81 13.14 20.45
CA ASP A 71 -15.86 13.84 19.68
C ASP A 71 -15.63 13.99 18.16
N LYS A 72 -14.57 13.41 17.62
CA LYS A 72 -14.06 13.67 16.27
C LYS A 72 -14.17 12.52 15.28
N ILE A 73 -14.28 11.26 15.73
CA ILE A 73 -14.41 10.10 14.85
C ILE A 73 -15.40 9.11 15.46
N ARG A 74 -16.68 9.23 15.13
CA ARG A 74 -17.60 8.10 15.23
C ARG A 74 -17.61 7.42 13.87
N PRO A 75 -16.87 6.32 13.67
CA PRO A 75 -17.07 5.54 12.47
C PRO A 75 -18.48 4.93 12.60
N HIS A 76 -19.40 5.38 11.77
CA HIS A 76 -20.63 4.62 11.53
C HIS A 76 -20.33 3.27 10.87
N LYS A 77 -19.06 2.93 10.70
CA LYS A 77 -18.54 1.77 9.96
C LYS A 77 -17.43 1.12 10.77
N LYS A 78 -17.32 -0.19 10.64
CA LYS A 78 -16.25 -0.96 11.27
C LYS A 78 -14.88 -0.55 10.72
N ILE A 79 -13.88 -0.51 11.60
CA ILE A 79 -12.47 -0.35 11.27
C ILE A 79 -11.86 -1.75 11.27
N VAL A 80 -11.25 -2.15 10.17
CA VAL A 80 -10.50 -3.40 10.09
C VAL A 80 -9.10 -3.16 10.63
N VAL A 81 -8.74 -3.85 11.70
CA VAL A 81 -7.43 -3.75 12.35
C VAL A 81 -6.70 -5.07 12.24
N TYR A 82 -5.59 -5.08 11.49
CA TYR A 82 -4.72 -6.24 11.40
C TYR A 82 -3.67 -6.24 12.51
N ASP A 83 -3.65 -7.33 13.27
CA ASP A 83 -2.64 -7.62 14.29
C ASP A 83 -1.37 -8.16 13.63
N LEU A 84 -0.27 -7.42 13.77
CA LEU A 84 1.07 -7.76 13.29
C LEU A 84 1.99 -8.26 14.41
N GLY A 85 1.48 -8.47 15.61
CA GLY A 85 2.23 -8.90 16.78
C GLY A 85 1.82 -8.13 18.04
N LEU A 86 0.55 -8.17 18.37
CA LEU A 86 -0.02 -7.64 19.62
C LEU A 86 0.10 -8.67 20.75
N ASN A 87 0.21 -8.20 21.98
CA ASN A 87 0.07 -9.03 23.16
C ASN A 87 -1.42 -9.28 23.49
N GLN A 88 -1.69 -10.22 24.40
CA GLN A 88 -3.06 -10.63 24.72
C GLN A 88 -3.91 -9.48 25.28
N GLN A 89 -3.32 -8.59 26.11
CA GLN A 89 -4.06 -7.46 26.71
C GLN A 89 -4.50 -6.46 25.63
N GLU A 90 -3.63 -6.19 24.65
CA GLU A 90 -3.92 -5.32 23.50
C GLU A 90 -5.01 -5.92 22.60
N ILE A 91 -4.97 -7.23 22.36
CA ILE A 91 -5.99 -7.97 21.62
C ILE A 91 -7.34 -7.88 22.35
N ASP A 92 -7.35 -8.14 23.66
CA ASP A 92 -8.57 -8.08 24.49
C ASP A 92 -9.17 -6.66 24.49
N GLN A 93 -8.33 -5.63 24.45
CA GLN A 93 -8.78 -4.24 24.38
C GLN A 93 -9.44 -3.93 23.02
N LEU A 94 -8.83 -4.34 21.89
CA LEU A 94 -9.39 -4.13 20.55
C LEU A 94 -10.70 -4.90 20.35
N THR A 95 -10.76 -6.15 20.79
CA THR A 95 -11.93 -7.02 20.57
C THR A 95 -13.15 -6.60 21.39
N LYS A 96 -12.97 -5.82 22.47
CA LYS A 96 -14.06 -5.19 23.21
C LYS A 96 -14.70 -4.00 22.49
N MET A 97 -14.03 -3.44 21.48
CA MET A 97 -14.54 -2.31 20.71
C MET A 97 -15.49 -2.79 19.61
N SER A 98 -16.79 -2.57 19.74
CA SER A 98 -17.82 -3.08 18.83
C SER A 98 -17.68 -2.61 17.37
N TYR A 99 -16.96 -1.52 17.15
CA TYR A 99 -16.67 -0.95 15.84
C TYR A 99 -15.36 -1.44 15.23
N VAL A 100 -14.57 -2.28 15.93
CA VAL A 100 -13.33 -2.88 15.43
C VAL A 100 -13.62 -4.27 14.87
N ASP A 101 -13.19 -4.53 13.66
CA ASP A 101 -13.06 -5.85 13.06
C ASP A 101 -11.60 -6.30 13.21
N TYR A 102 -11.30 -6.98 14.31
CA TYR A 102 -9.96 -7.48 14.61
C TYR A 102 -9.62 -8.68 13.73
N ARG A 103 -8.42 -8.67 13.14
CA ARG A 103 -7.89 -9.74 12.30
C ARG A 103 -6.42 -10.01 12.60
N LYS A 104 -6.07 -11.26 12.84
CA LYS A 104 -4.67 -11.66 12.94
C LYS A 104 -4.07 -11.83 11.55
N PHE A 105 -2.97 -11.12 11.25
CA PHE A 105 -2.25 -11.28 9.99
C PHE A 105 -1.51 -12.63 9.98
N LYS A 106 -1.79 -13.45 8.96
CA LYS A 106 -1.25 -14.83 8.86
C LYS A 106 0.08 -14.83 8.12
N PHE A 107 1.17 -14.43 8.78
CA PHE A 107 2.51 -14.41 8.19
C PHE A 107 2.94 -15.77 7.58
N SER A 108 2.44 -16.89 8.11
CA SER A 108 2.75 -18.24 7.59
C SER A 108 2.30 -18.48 6.14
N ARG A 109 1.43 -17.63 5.60
CA ARG A 109 0.98 -17.70 4.19
C ARG A 109 1.98 -17.05 3.22
N PHE A 110 2.98 -16.34 3.70
CA PHE A 110 3.86 -15.48 2.93
C PHE A 110 5.33 -15.83 3.15
N PRO A 111 6.24 -15.38 2.25
CA PRO A 111 7.68 -15.53 2.43
C PRO A 111 8.18 -14.93 3.75
N GLU A 112 9.28 -15.49 4.28
CA GLU A 112 9.81 -15.14 5.60
C GLU A 112 10.12 -13.65 5.77
N HIS A 113 10.62 -12.96 4.73
CA HIS A 113 10.95 -11.54 4.79
C HIS A 113 9.74 -10.64 5.10
N VAL A 114 8.50 -11.09 4.82
CA VAL A 114 7.26 -10.34 5.14
C VAL A 114 7.08 -10.16 6.66
N LYS A 115 7.70 -11.00 7.48
CA LYS A 115 7.72 -10.86 8.95
C LYS A 115 8.54 -9.66 9.42
N ASN A 116 9.46 -9.16 8.60
CA ASN A 116 10.20 -7.94 8.90
C ASN A 116 9.31 -6.71 8.68
N LEU A 117 8.68 -6.24 9.74
CA LEU A 117 7.73 -5.12 9.67
C LEU A 117 8.35 -3.82 9.16
N ARG A 118 9.67 -3.66 9.25
CA ARG A 118 10.39 -2.45 8.78
C ARG A 118 10.40 -2.30 7.26
N THR A 119 10.10 -3.36 6.51
CA THR A 119 10.02 -3.35 5.05
C THR A 119 8.62 -3.04 4.53
N TYR A 120 7.63 -3.04 5.41
CA TYR A 120 6.21 -2.81 5.10
C TYR A 120 5.63 -3.74 4.02
N ALA A 121 6.27 -4.88 3.74
CA ALA A 121 5.82 -5.85 2.75
C ALA A 121 4.43 -6.44 3.06
N PHE A 122 4.00 -6.44 4.32
CA PHE A 122 2.66 -6.85 4.75
C PHE A 122 1.55 -5.92 4.24
N LYS A 123 1.84 -4.63 4.08
CA LYS A 123 0.83 -3.60 3.74
C LYS A 123 0.10 -3.87 2.43
N PRO A 124 0.78 -4.08 1.28
CA PRO A 124 0.10 -4.41 0.03
C PRO A 124 -0.73 -5.69 0.10
N LEU A 125 -0.29 -6.68 0.88
CA LEU A 125 -0.98 -7.97 1.05
C LEU A 125 -2.31 -7.78 1.80
N ILE A 126 -2.33 -6.94 2.83
CA ILE A 126 -3.55 -6.56 3.55
C ILE A 126 -4.48 -5.75 2.64
N ILE A 127 -3.93 -4.79 1.91
CA ILE A 127 -4.73 -3.93 1.02
C ILE A 127 -5.41 -4.75 -0.07
N VAL A 128 -4.72 -5.70 -0.72
CA VAL A 128 -5.35 -6.52 -1.78
C VAL A 128 -6.45 -7.41 -1.21
N GLU A 129 -6.25 -8.04 -0.05
CA GLU A 129 -7.25 -8.87 0.61
C GLU A 129 -8.51 -8.05 0.95
N THR A 130 -8.33 -6.91 1.59
CA THR A 130 -9.45 -6.05 1.99
C THR A 130 -10.13 -5.38 0.80
N LEU A 131 -9.38 -5.03 -0.25
CA LEU A 131 -9.91 -4.47 -1.48
C LEU A 131 -10.79 -5.49 -2.23
N ALA A 132 -10.36 -6.74 -2.30
CA ALA A 132 -11.17 -7.83 -2.86
C ALA A 132 -12.46 -8.05 -2.05
N GLN A 133 -12.39 -8.00 -0.72
CA GLN A 133 -13.52 -8.21 0.16
C GLN A 133 -14.53 -7.04 0.13
N PHE A 134 -14.07 -5.81 0.23
CA PHE A 134 -14.92 -4.64 0.47
C PHE A 134 -15.18 -3.78 -0.77
N GLY A 135 -14.33 -3.88 -1.77
CA GLY A 135 -14.42 -3.11 -3.02
C GLY A 135 -13.91 -1.68 -2.93
N ALA A 136 -13.91 -1.06 -1.74
CA ALA A 136 -13.35 0.27 -1.51
C ALA A 136 -12.66 0.30 -0.14
N VAL A 137 -11.39 0.68 -0.12
CA VAL A 137 -10.53 0.66 1.05
C VAL A 137 -9.88 2.02 1.26
N MET A 138 -9.90 2.49 2.50
CA MET A 138 -9.08 3.57 2.99
C MET A 138 -8.00 2.98 3.89
N TRP A 139 -6.78 2.88 3.38
CA TRP A 139 -5.64 2.50 4.18
C TRP A 139 -5.16 3.68 5.03
N MET A 140 -4.82 3.40 6.26
CA MET A 140 -4.27 4.36 7.20
C MET A 140 -3.22 3.69 8.08
N ASP A 141 -1.99 4.20 8.06
CA ASP A 141 -0.99 3.76 9.04
C ASP A 141 -1.43 4.13 10.46
N SER A 142 -1.05 3.34 11.46
CA SER A 142 -1.43 3.56 12.86
C SER A 142 -1.05 4.94 13.43
N SER A 143 -0.07 5.60 12.83
CA SER A 143 0.39 6.95 13.19
C SER A 143 -0.38 8.11 12.53
N VAL A 144 -1.32 7.81 11.63
CA VAL A 144 -2.06 8.85 10.88
C VAL A 144 -3.27 9.35 11.66
N ILE A 145 -3.29 10.64 12.00
CA ILE A 145 -4.39 11.28 12.72
C ILE A 145 -5.45 11.77 11.73
N LEU A 146 -6.65 11.24 11.84
CA LEU A 146 -7.81 11.69 11.07
C LEU A 146 -8.48 12.91 11.76
N LYS A 147 -8.16 14.11 11.33
CA LYS A 147 -8.62 15.34 12.02
C LYS A 147 -10.11 15.68 11.84
N GLN A 148 -10.83 15.19 10.82
CA GLN A 148 -12.26 15.50 10.60
C GLN A 148 -12.96 14.51 9.66
N HIS A 149 -14.08 13.93 10.07
CA HIS A 149 -14.92 13.01 9.30
C HIS A 149 -15.55 13.61 8.03
N SER A 150 -15.93 14.88 8.08
CA SER A 150 -16.62 15.57 6.98
C SER A 150 -15.79 15.65 5.69
N LYS A 151 -14.47 15.50 5.79
CA LYS A 151 -13.56 15.57 4.63
C LYS A 151 -13.58 14.32 3.75
N TYR A 152 -14.00 13.16 4.28
CA TYR A 152 -13.94 11.90 3.48
C TYR A 152 -15.00 11.84 2.38
N ALA A 153 -16.18 12.39 2.60
CA ALA A 153 -17.17 12.50 1.54
C ALA A 153 -16.64 13.31 0.36
N HIS A 154 -15.97 14.43 0.64
CA HIS A 154 -15.32 15.25 -0.40
C HIS A 154 -14.19 14.52 -1.14
N LEU A 155 -13.40 13.67 -0.45
CA LEU A 155 -12.38 12.86 -1.10
C LEU A 155 -12.99 11.87 -2.11
N LEU A 156 -14.05 11.19 -1.70
CA LEU A 156 -14.77 10.26 -2.57
C LEU A 156 -15.42 10.96 -3.76
N GLU A 157 -16.08 12.09 -3.53
CA GLU A 157 -16.64 12.93 -4.60
C GLU A 157 -15.55 13.39 -5.57
N TRP A 158 -14.38 13.79 -5.04
CA TRP A 158 -13.24 14.19 -5.83
C TRP A 158 -12.72 13.06 -6.72
N MET A 159 -12.60 11.84 -6.16
CA MET A 159 -12.19 10.64 -6.90
C MET A 159 -13.16 10.31 -8.02
N ILE A 160 -14.47 10.33 -7.74
CA ILE A 160 -15.51 10.06 -8.74
C ILE A 160 -15.49 11.11 -9.85
N LYS A 161 -15.46 12.40 -9.49
CA LYS A 161 -15.41 13.50 -10.48
C LYS A 161 -14.20 13.40 -11.42
N ARG A 162 -13.07 12.90 -10.92
CA ARG A 162 -11.83 12.71 -11.70
C ARG A 162 -11.68 11.32 -12.29
N LYS A 163 -12.65 10.43 -12.08
CA LYS A 163 -12.59 9.02 -12.48
C LYS A 163 -11.30 8.34 -12.00
N SER A 164 -10.87 8.69 -10.79
CA SER A 164 -9.68 8.13 -10.16
C SER A 164 -10.05 7.03 -9.19
N ALA A 165 -9.50 5.85 -9.41
CA ALA A 165 -9.67 4.71 -8.52
C ALA A 165 -8.56 4.59 -7.46
N PHE A 166 -7.63 5.53 -7.40
CA PHE A 166 -6.55 5.62 -6.43
C PHE A 166 -6.34 7.07 -5.99
N LEU A 167 -6.14 7.29 -4.69
CA LEU A 167 -5.86 8.61 -4.13
C LEU A 167 -4.91 8.52 -2.94
N TYR A 168 -3.83 9.30 -2.97
CA TYR A 168 -3.09 9.68 -1.77
C TYR A 168 -3.77 10.88 -1.13
N TYR A 169 -4.18 10.76 0.14
CA TYR A 169 -4.86 11.85 0.86
C TYR A 169 -3.98 12.50 1.95
N VAL A 170 -2.70 12.16 1.98
CA VAL A 170 -1.68 12.77 2.83
C VAL A 170 -0.68 13.57 1.98
N SER A 171 0.04 14.47 2.62
CA SER A 171 0.99 15.35 1.94
C SER A 171 2.11 14.59 1.23
N PRO A 172 2.66 15.14 0.14
CA PRO A 172 3.82 14.56 -0.52
C PRO A 172 5.06 14.59 0.39
N SER A 173 6.00 13.72 0.09
CA SER A 173 7.35 13.74 0.69
C SER A 173 8.17 14.92 0.18
N ARG A 174 9.32 15.16 0.81
CA ARG A 174 10.25 16.23 0.40
C ARG A 174 11.02 15.89 -0.88
N HIS A 175 11.15 14.61 -1.21
CA HIS A 175 11.98 14.06 -2.29
C HIS A 175 11.14 13.56 -3.48
N SER A 176 11.81 13.36 -4.61
CA SER A 176 11.23 12.72 -5.80
C SER A 176 11.13 11.20 -5.64
N ILE A 177 10.47 10.55 -6.60
CA ILE A 177 10.35 9.09 -6.62
C ILE A 177 11.74 8.46 -6.84
N VAL A 178 12.52 8.94 -7.82
CA VAL A 178 13.85 8.38 -8.11
C VAL A 178 14.82 8.60 -6.96
N PHE A 179 14.72 9.72 -6.27
CA PHE A 179 15.60 10.04 -5.14
C PHE A 179 15.52 8.98 -4.01
N ALA A 180 14.32 8.50 -3.71
CA ALA A 180 14.09 7.60 -2.60
C ALA A 180 13.67 6.18 -3.02
N THR A 181 14.03 5.77 -4.24
CA THR A 181 13.78 4.41 -4.74
C THR A 181 15.08 3.77 -5.17
N HIS A 182 15.44 2.65 -4.54
CA HIS A 182 16.63 1.89 -4.90
C HIS A 182 16.52 1.38 -6.34
N GLU A 183 17.61 1.52 -7.11
CA GLU A 183 17.65 1.16 -8.53
C GLU A 183 17.24 -0.29 -8.80
N ARG A 184 17.59 -1.21 -7.90
CA ARG A 184 17.22 -2.62 -8.00
C ARG A 184 15.69 -2.85 -8.00
N MET A 185 14.90 -2.04 -7.31
CA MET A 185 13.43 -2.08 -7.45
C MET A 185 13.01 -1.66 -8.86
N LEU A 186 13.70 -0.69 -9.45
CA LEU A 186 13.41 -0.21 -10.82
C LEU A 186 13.79 -1.23 -11.91
N ASP A 187 14.69 -2.19 -11.63
CA ASP A 187 14.93 -3.33 -12.52
C ASP A 187 13.69 -4.22 -12.66
N TYR A 188 12.92 -4.38 -11.57
CA TYR A 188 11.66 -5.14 -11.57
C TYR A 188 10.46 -4.30 -12.03
N LEU A 189 10.45 -3.02 -11.69
CA LEU A 189 9.34 -2.08 -11.88
C LEU A 189 9.84 -0.78 -12.51
N PRO A 190 10.20 -0.81 -13.80
CA PRO A 190 10.81 0.34 -14.46
C PRO A 190 9.86 1.55 -14.49
N MET A 191 10.40 2.73 -14.24
CA MET A 191 9.71 4.01 -14.49
C MET A 191 9.54 4.23 -16.00
N ARG A 192 8.38 4.73 -16.41
CA ARG A 192 8.05 4.89 -17.85
C ARG A 192 8.71 6.10 -18.51
N GLY A 193 9.14 7.09 -17.74
CA GLY A 193 9.79 8.28 -18.28
C GLY A 193 10.49 9.16 -17.26
N ALA A 194 11.27 10.12 -17.73
CA ALA A 194 12.03 11.03 -16.88
C ALA A 194 11.12 11.97 -16.05
N LYS A 195 9.96 12.36 -16.59
CA LYS A 195 9.00 13.22 -15.87
C LYS A 195 8.41 12.51 -14.66
N GLU A 196 8.06 11.23 -14.82
CA GLU A 196 7.51 10.41 -13.74
C GLU A 196 8.54 10.17 -12.65
N SER A 197 9.83 9.98 -13.02
CA SER A 197 10.90 9.76 -12.05
C SER A 197 11.16 10.96 -11.15
N ASN A 198 10.99 12.18 -11.68
CA ASN A 198 11.15 13.43 -10.94
C ASN A 198 9.87 13.90 -10.22
N ALA A 199 8.76 13.17 -10.37
CA ALA A 199 7.54 13.47 -9.62
C ALA A 199 7.81 13.36 -8.11
N LYS A 200 7.16 14.25 -7.33
CA LYS A 200 7.24 14.18 -5.86
C LYS A 200 6.62 12.87 -5.37
N MET A 201 7.37 12.15 -4.56
CA MET A 201 6.90 10.94 -3.93
C MET A 201 5.78 11.26 -2.93
N GLN A 202 4.67 10.54 -3.02
CA GLN A 202 3.58 10.67 -2.06
C GLN A 202 3.81 9.75 -0.86
N GLN A 203 3.32 10.13 0.32
CA GLN A 203 3.40 9.28 1.49
C GLN A 203 2.37 8.14 1.39
N ALA A 204 2.83 6.88 1.49
CA ALA A 204 1.94 5.71 1.49
C ALA A 204 1.26 5.46 2.85
N THR A 205 1.29 6.44 3.76
CA THR A 205 0.65 6.38 5.08
C THR A 205 -0.86 6.54 5.02
N GLY A 206 -1.38 7.14 3.94
CA GLY A 206 -2.81 7.32 3.74
C GLY A 206 -3.22 7.24 2.27
N MET A 207 -4.02 6.21 1.93
CA MET A 207 -4.43 5.92 0.57
C MET A 207 -5.90 5.48 0.51
N ILE A 208 -6.62 5.90 -0.54
CA ILE A 208 -7.94 5.35 -0.86
C ILE A 208 -7.85 4.61 -2.18
N LEU A 209 -8.37 3.40 -2.22
CA LEU A 209 -8.37 2.53 -3.39
C LEU A 209 -9.77 1.97 -3.65
N PHE A 210 -10.15 1.94 -4.93
CA PHE A 210 -11.33 1.22 -5.41
C PHE A 210 -10.90 -0.03 -6.17
N ASN A 211 -11.63 -1.11 -5.98
CA ASN A 211 -11.44 -2.38 -6.69
C ASN A 211 -11.91 -2.24 -8.14
N THR A 212 -11.11 -1.59 -8.97
CA THR A 212 -11.34 -1.48 -10.42
C THR A 212 -10.37 -2.39 -11.17
N GLU A 213 -10.74 -2.80 -12.39
CA GLU A 213 -9.85 -3.58 -13.24
C GLU A 213 -8.51 -2.85 -13.47
N HIS A 214 -8.56 -1.53 -13.64
CA HIS A 214 -7.36 -0.71 -13.81
C HIS A 214 -6.42 -0.79 -12.59
N VAL A 215 -6.95 -0.61 -11.36
CA VAL A 215 -6.15 -0.69 -10.12
C VAL A 215 -5.63 -2.11 -9.91
N LEU A 216 -6.44 -3.13 -10.13
CA LEU A 216 -6.00 -4.53 -9.98
C LEU A 216 -4.86 -4.87 -10.95
N LYS A 217 -5.02 -4.52 -12.22
CA LYS A 217 -4.07 -4.88 -13.29
C LYS A 217 -2.78 -4.07 -13.26
N HIS A 218 -2.87 -2.77 -13.01
CA HIS A 218 -1.74 -1.85 -13.15
C HIS A 218 -1.06 -1.48 -11.84
N VAL A 219 -1.72 -1.68 -10.69
CA VAL A 219 -1.15 -1.38 -9.38
C VAL A 219 -1.07 -2.65 -8.52
N MET A 220 -2.21 -3.22 -8.12
CA MET A 220 -2.24 -4.26 -7.07
C MET A 220 -1.49 -5.53 -7.44
N LYS A 221 -1.60 -6.02 -8.67
CA LYS A 221 -0.84 -7.17 -9.14
C LYS A 221 0.67 -7.00 -8.92
N TRP A 222 1.18 -5.82 -9.23
CA TRP A 222 2.61 -5.52 -9.15
C TRP A 222 3.07 -5.20 -7.73
N VAL A 223 2.24 -4.55 -6.90
CA VAL A 223 2.58 -4.35 -5.49
C VAL A 223 2.62 -5.68 -4.73
N VAL A 224 1.70 -6.61 -5.03
CA VAL A 224 1.72 -7.96 -4.45
C VAL A 224 2.96 -8.72 -4.94
N PHE A 225 3.25 -8.72 -6.24
CA PHE A 225 4.45 -9.33 -6.81
C PHE A 225 5.72 -8.87 -6.08
N CYS A 226 5.93 -7.55 -6.00
CA CYS A 226 7.12 -6.99 -5.37
C CYS A 226 7.18 -7.30 -3.86
N SER A 227 6.03 -7.27 -3.16
CA SER A 227 5.98 -7.63 -1.74
C SER A 227 6.32 -9.09 -1.45
N LEU A 228 6.07 -10.00 -2.40
CA LEU A 228 6.41 -11.42 -2.30
C LEU A 228 7.86 -11.72 -2.72
N LEU A 229 8.57 -10.76 -3.30
CA LEU A 229 9.95 -10.89 -3.75
C LEU A 229 10.87 -9.98 -2.93
N GLU A 230 11.67 -10.57 -2.03
CA GLU A 230 12.52 -9.84 -1.10
C GLU A 230 13.42 -8.82 -1.80
N ASP A 231 14.11 -9.22 -2.86
CA ASP A 231 15.04 -8.38 -3.61
C ASP A 231 14.34 -7.22 -4.38
N CYS A 232 13.01 -7.29 -4.54
CA CYS A 232 12.21 -6.18 -5.08
C CYS A 232 11.82 -5.18 -3.99
N ILE A 233 11.19 -5.65 -2.89
CA ILE A 233 10.69 -4.75 -1.84
C ILE A 233 11.79 -4.27 -0.91
N THR A 234 12.83 -5.07 -0.71
CA THR A 234 13.96 -4.80 0.18
C THR A 234 15.28 -5.15 -0.50
N PRO A 235 15.67 -4.43 -1.56
CA PRO A 235 16.95 -4.64 -2.20
C PRO A 235 18.11 -4.61 -1.21
N LYS A 236 19.14 -5.39 -1.47
CA LYS A 236 20.34 -5.43 -0.60
C LYS A 236 20.95 -4.05 -0.48
N GLY A 237 21.18 -3.60 0.75
CA GLY A 237 21.71 -2.26 1.05
C GLY A 237 20.65 -1.18 1.22
N SER A 238 19.36 -1.54 1.15
CA SER A 238 18.26 -0.59 1.43
C SER A 238 18.34 -0.01 2.83
N GLN A 239 18.17 1.30 2.94
CA GLN A 239 18.10 2.06 4.20
C GLN A 239 17.09 3.20 4.10
N LEU A 240 16.52 3.60 5.22
CA LEU A 240 15.52 4.68 5.27
C LEU A 240 16.13 6.09 5.20
N GLU A 241 17.38 6.23 5.65
CA GLU A 241 18.04 7.52 5.74
C GLU A 241 18.55 7.98 4.38
N CYS A 242 18.12 9.18 3.98
CA CYS A 242 18.46 9.76 2.69
C CYS A 242 19.57 10.80 2.83
N ASN A 243 20.43 10.89 1.85
CA ASN A 243 21.45 11.95 1.74
C ASN A 243 20.85 13.18 1.04
N PHE A 244 20.20 14.06 1.80
CA PHE A 244 19.56 15.29 1.29
C PHE A 244 20.53 16.38 0.80
N HIS A 245 21.84 16.12 0.77
CA HIS A 245 22.83 16.99 0.11
C HIS A 245 22.91 16.74 -1.39
N LEU A 246 22.35 15.62 -1.87
CA LEU A 246 22.29 15.29 -3.30
C LEU A 246 21.09 15.97 -3.98
N PRO A 247 21.19 16.24 -5.30
CA PRO A 247 20.06 16.71 -6.11
C PRO A 247 18.88 15.75 -6.07
N ASP A 248 17.65 16.26 -6.22
CA ASP A 248 16.41 15.49 -6.10
C ASP A 248 16.12 14.59 -7.33
N ASP A 249 16.90 14.73 -8.40
CA ASP A 249 16.84 13.95 -9.64
C ASP A 249 17.83 12.80 -9.73
N VAL A 250 18.60 12.55 -8.65
CA VAL A 250 19.50 11.41 -8.53
C VAL A 250 19.10 10.53 -7.35
N PHE A 251 19.63 9.31 -7.29
CA PHE A 251 19.39 8.43 -6.16
C PHE A 251 20.03 8.98 -4.87
N GLY A 252 19.19 9.20 -3.86
CA GLY A 252 19.58 9.80 -2.58
C GLY A 252 20.20 8.82 -1.55
N GLY A 253 20.52 7.58 -1.98
CA GLY A 253 21.09 6.55 -1.12
C GLY A 253 20.09 5.91 -0.15
N CYS A 254 18.79 6.16 -0.31
CA CYS A 254 17.74 5.63 0.56
C CYS A 254 16.65 4.90 -0.22
N HIS A 255 15.89 4.06 0.49
CA HIS A 255 14.77 3.32 -0.07
C HIS A 255 13.57 3.36 0.87
N ARG A 256 12.40 3.72 0.34
CA ARG A 256 11.18 3.91 1.14
C ARG A 256 10.20 2.74 1.01
N TYR A 257 10.70 1.55 0.64
CA TYR A 257 9.99 0.28 0.60
C TYR A 257 8.60 0.38 -0.08
N ASP A 258 7.52 0.17 0.68
CA ASP A 258 6.13 0.27 0.22
C ASP A 258 5.79 1.63 -0.41
N GLN A 259 6.33 2.72 0.14
CA GLN A 259 6.14 4.06 -0.41
C GLN A 259 6.78 4.20 -1.80
N SER A 260 8.01 3.70 -2.00
CA SER A 260 8.67 3.63 -3.31
C SER A 260 7.87 2.77 -4.28
N LEU A 261 7.43 1.60 -3.82
CA LEU A 261 6.65 0.65 -4.59
C LEU A 261 5.34 1.25 -5.12
N PHE A 262 4.53 1.83 -4.24
CA PHE A 262 3.28 2.48 -4.65
C PHE A 262 3.54 3.70 -5.53
N ALA A 263 4.56 4.52 -5.21
CA ALA A 263 4.88 5.72 -5.99
C ALA A 263 5.25 5.38 -7.44
N VAL A 264 6.11 4.39 -7.67
CA VAL A 264 6.49 3.91 -9.01
C VAL A 264 5.26 3.41 -9.78
N LEU A 265 4.45 2.55 -9.17
CA LEU A 265 3.35 1.91 -9.87
C LEU A 265 2.17 2.85 -10.13
N VAL A 266 1.83 3.71 -9.18
CA VAL A 266 0.76 4.69 -9.36
C VAL A 266 1.16 5.74 -10.40
N SER A 267 2.41 6.22 -10.37
CA SER A 267 2.93 7.12 -11.39
C SER A 267 2.85 6.48 -12.79
N ASN A 268 3.28 5.22 -12.93
CA ASN A 268 3.18 4.48 -14.18
C ASN A 268 1.74 4.26 -14.65
N ALA A 269 0.81 3.97 -13.72
CA ALA A 269 -0.60 3.69 -14.04
C ALA A 269 -1.36 4.93 -14.50
N TYR A 270 -1.08 6.08 -13.88
CA TYR A 270 -1.77 7.34 -14.15
C TYR A 270 -0.92 8.32 -14.98
N LYS A 271 0.30 7.92 -15.37
CA LYS A 271 1.25 8.73 -16.15
C LYS A 271 1.44 10.13 -15.53
N ASP A 272 1.57 11.16 -16.37
CA ASP A 272 1.77 12.55 -15.95
C ASP A 272 0.56 13.20 -15.25
N GLU A 273 -0.53 12.48 -15.08
CA GLU A 273 -1.75 13.01 -14.49
C GLU A 273 -1.76 12.94 -12.95
N MET A 274 -0.73 13.48 -12.29
CA MET A 274 -0.67 13.51 -10.82
C MET A 274 -1.94 14.04 -10.17
N ARG A 275 -2.60 15.01 -10.80
CA ARG A 275 -3.88 15.60 -10.34
C ARG A 275 -5.03 14.59 -10.22
N ARG A 276 -4.86 13.38 -10.77
CA ARG A 276 -5.85 12.30 -10.66
C ARG A 276 -5.69 11.43 -9.42
N TYR A 277 -4.52 11.42 -8.78
CA TYR A 277 -4.24 10.53 -7.64
C TYR A 277 -3.59 11.23 -6.44
N CYS A 278 -3.40 12.56 -6.51
CA CYS A 278 -2.88 13.37 -5.41
C CYS A 278 -3.82 14.56 -5.15
N LEU A 279 -3.95 14.91 -3.86
CA LEU A 279 -4.65 16.11 -3.41
C LEU A 279 -3.76 17.34 -3.53
#